data_d088eee1ae7c99cc8a0105d25f698d3a
#
_entry.id   d088eee1ae7c99cc8a0105d25f698d3a
#
_cell.length_a   1.000
_cell.length_b   1.000
_cell.length_c   1.000
_cell.angle_alpha   90.00
_cell.angle_beta   90.00
_cell.angle_gamma   90.00
#
_symmetry.space_group_name_H-M   'P 1'
#
loop_
_entity.id
_entity.type
_entity.pdbx_description
1 polymer ?
#
loop_
_entity_poly.entity_id
_entity_poly.type
_entity_poly.pdbx_seq_one_letter_code
_entity_poly.pdbx_strand_id
1 'polypeptide(L)'
;MNRNFKGIYASLIREFVSLKRSMGFKYIGGEFVLTLFDRFTIERNETAIGITKELSDAWCKERDNESNSYHYRRCYILGAFSSFLNKKGIRSYIPRTPSLRNTFIPHIFSSKEIERIFTTCDNMQSGNNDMRSSFFIMPSLLRMLYGTGIRIGEALSLLN
;
A
#
# COMPACT_ATOMS: atom_id res chain seq x y z
N MET A 1 -14.62 4.32 1.06
CA MET A 1 -15.02 3.11 1.81
C MET A 1 -14.49 3.28 3.23
N ASN A 2 -15.35 3.56 4.20
CA ASN A 2 -14.92 3.69 5.61
C ASN A 2 -14.82 2.30 6.23
N ARG A 3 -13.64 1.92 6.69
CA ARG A 3 -13.44 0.65 7.40
C ARG A 3 -13.98 0.77 8.82
N ASN A 4 -14.59 -0.30 9.34
CA ASN A 4 -15.17 -0.31 10.67
C ASN A 4 -14.12 -0.78 11.70
N PHE A 5 -13.69 0.13 12.56
CA PHE A 5 -12.81 -0.14 13.71
C PHE A 5 -13.68 -0.37 14.94
N LYS A 6 -13.39 -1.40 15.73
CA LYS A 6 -14.19 -1.84 16.87
C LYS A 6 -13.41 -1.92 18.19
N GLY A 7 -12.05 -1.93 18.12
CA GLY A 7 -11.18 -2.04 19.28
C GLY A 7 -11.06 -0.73 20.07
N ILE A 8 -10.27 -0.77 21.13
CA ILE A 8 -10.02 0.36 22.04
C ILE A 8 -9.40 1.58 21.33
N TYR A 9 -8.69 1.36 20.24
CA TYR A 9 -8.08 2.41 19.42
C TYR A 9 -8.99 2.97 18.33
N ALA A 10 -10.23 2.48 18.19
CA ALA A 10 -11.11 2.77 17.04
C ALA A 10 -11.30 4.28 16.77
N SER A 11 -11.53 5.10 17.80
CA SER A 11 -11.68 6.55 17.67
C SER A 11 -10.37 7.22 17.26
N LEU A 12 -9.26 6.83 17.88
CA LEU A 12 -7.93 7.36 17.62
C LEU A 12 -7.43 7.01 16.22
N ILE A 13 -7.73 5.79 15.74
CA ILE A 13 -7.40 5.38 14.37
C ILE A 13 -8.20 6.19 13.35
N ARG A 14 -9.50 6.41 13.57
CA ARG A 14 -10.32 7.25 12.68
C ARG A 14 -9.77 8.67 12.60
N GLU A 15 -9.40 9.24 13.72
CA GLU A 15 -8.82 10.59 13.79
C GLU A 15 -7.48 10.65 13.06
N PHE A 16 -6.60 9.66 13.27
CA PHE A 16 -5.31 9.58 12.58
C PHE A 16 -5.48 9.43 11.07
N VAL A 17 -6.39 8.58 10.61
CA VAL A 17 -6.69 8.40 9.18
C VAL A 17 -7.26 9.70 8.59
N SER A 18 -8.15 10.38 9.30
CA SER A 18 -8.69 11.69 8.91
C SER A 18 -7.59 12.73 8.76
N LEU A 19 -6.68 12.81 9.75
CA LEU A 19 -5.51 13.70 9.69
C LEU A 19 -4.64 13.42 8.46
N LYS A 20 -4.36 12.12 8.16
CA LYS A 20 -3.58 11.77 6.96
C LYS A 20 -4.29 12.18 5.67
N ARG A 21 -5.59 12.03 5.61
CA ARG A 21 -6.39 12.44 4.45
C ARG A 21 -6.46 13.95 4.28
N SER A 22 -6.57 14.72 5.37
CA SER A 22 -6.52 16.19 5.31
C SER A 22 -5.17 16.74 4.82
N MET A 23 -4.09 15.96 4.98
CA MET A 23 -2.76 16.24 4.43
C MET A 23 -2.62 15.84 2.94
N GLY A 24 -3.70 15.43 2.25
CA GLY A 24 -3.70 15.05 0.84
C GLY A 24 -3.39 13.58 0.54
N PHE A 25 -3.16 12.73 1.55
CA PHE A 25 -2.91 11.30 1.32
C PHE A 25 -4.21 10.52 1.15
N LYS A 26 -4.33 9.66 0.12
CA LYS A 26 -5.45 8.71 0.01
C LYS A 26 -5.50 7.72 1.20
N TYR A 27 -4.36 7.36 1.74
CA TYR A 27 -4.09 6.55 2.92
C TYR A 27 -4.80 5.19 3.00
N ILE A 28 -5.26 4.65 1.88
CA ILE A 28 -6.01 3.38 1.78
C ILE A 28 -5.24 2.21 2.38
N GLY A 29 -3.96 2.10 2.03
CA GLY A 29 -3.13 1.00 2.52
C GLY A 29 -2.71 1.14 3.98
N GLY A 30 -2.56 2.38 4.49
CA GLY A 30 -2.31 2.64 5.92
C GLY A 30 -3.53 2.29 6.75
N GLU A 31 -4.72 2.69 6.32
CA GLU A 31 -5.99 2.33 6.94
C GLU A 31 -6.21 0.81 6.98
N PHE A 32 -5.80 0.08 5.93
CA PHE A 32 -5.86 -1.38 5.93
C PHE A 32 -5.00 -1.99 7.04
N VAL A 33 -3.75 -1.57 7.14
CA VAL A 33 -2.84 -2.07 8.18
C VAL A 33 -3.38 -1.75 9.58
N LEU A 34 -3.94 -0.56 9.79
CA LEU A 34 -4.55 -0.17 11.06
C LEU A 34 -5.83 -0.97 11.37
N THR A 35 -6.58 -1.41 10.35
CA THR A 35 -7.72 -2.33 10.55
C THR A 35 -7.25 -3.69 11.07
N LEU A 36 -6.12 -4.18 10.56
CA LEU A 36 -5.53 -5.42 11.05
C LEU A 36 -4.95 -5.25 12.47
N PHE A 37 -4.38 -4.08 12.78
CA PHE A 37 -3.91 -3.77 14.13
C PHE A 37 -5.06 -3.68 15.12
N ASP A 38 -6.17 -3.03 14.78
CA ASP A 38 -7.38 -2.96 15.60
C ASP A 38 -7.91 -4.36 15.95
N ARG A 39 -7.98 -5.25 14.95
CA ARG A 39 -8.36 -6.65 15.17
C ARG A 39 -7.39 -7.38 16.07
N PHE A 40 -6.09 -7.21 15.85
CA PHE A 40 -5.05 -7.81 16.67
C PHE A 40 -5.13 -7.39 18.14
N THR A 41 -5.46 -6.14 18.44
CA THR A 41 -5.65 -5.67 19.83
C THR A 41 -6.90 -6.27 20.48
N ILE A 42 -7.97 -6.49 19.70
CA ILE A 42 -9.17 -7.19 20.19
C ILE A 42 -8.85 -8.65 20.52
N GLU A 43 -8.17 -9.37 19.63
CA GLU A 43 -7.78 -10.77 19.83
C GLU A 43 -6.88 -10.97 21.07
N ARG A 44 -6.09 -9.95 21.41
CA ARG A 44 -5.24 -9.95 22.62
C ARG A 44 -5.94 -9.46 23.88
N ASN A 45 -7.21 -9.06 23.79
CA ASN A 45 -7.99 -8.48 24.88
C ASN A 45 -7.28 -7.25 25.50
N GLU A 46 -6.67 -6.41 24.69
CA GLU A 46 -6.04 -5.19 25.16
C GLU A 46 -7.10 -4.23 25.71
N THR A 47 -6.91 -3.77 26.96
CA THR A 47 -7.87 -2.91 27.67
C THR A 47 -7.35 -1.49 27.94
N ALA A 48 -6.05 -1.31 27.89
CA ALA A 48 -5.41 -0.01 28.16
C ALA A 48 -5.04 0.70 26.86
N ILE A 49 -5.36 1.99 26.77
CA ILE A 49 -4.93 2.86 25.69
C ILE A 49 -3.46 3.24 25.89
N GLY A 50 -2.67 3.07 24.83
CA GLY A 50 -1.23 3.28 24.83
C GLY A 50 -0.51 2.02 24.33
N ILE A 51 0.39 2.18 23.36
CA ILE A 51 1.10 1.04 22.76
C ILE A 51 2.30 0.73 23.64
N THR A 52 2.25 -0.43 24.31
CA THR A 52 3.38 -0.93 25.10
C THR A 52 4.46 -1.51 24.18
N LYS A 53 5.66 -1.69 24.72
CA LYS A 53 6.75 -2.33 23.97
C LYS A 53 6.38 -3.76 23.60
N GLU A 54 5.78 -4.51 24.51
CA GLU A 54 5.34 -5.90 24.31
C GLU A 54 4.30 -6.02 23.19
N LEU A 55 3.30 -5.13 23.18
CA LEU A 55 2.29 -5.07 22.12
C LEU A 55 2.93 -4.73 20.77
N SER A 56 3.85 -3.78 20.76
CA SER A 56 4.58 -3.35 19.58
C SER A 56 5.47 -4.48 19.03
N ASP A 57 6.23 -5.14 19.90
CA ASP A 57 7.13 -6.24 19.51
C ASP A 57 6.32 -7.44 18.98
N ALA A 58 5.20 -7.77 19.61
CA ALA A 58 4.29 -8.83 19.16
C ALA A 58 3.68 -8.50 17.78
N TRP A 59 3.29 -7.24 17.55
CA TRP A 59 2.78 -6.80 16.24
C TRP A 59 3.87 -6.81 15.17
N CYS A 60 5.05 -6.33 15.49
CA CYS A 60 6.18 -6.19 14.55
C CYS A 60 6.96 -7.49 14.36
N LYS A 61 6.64 -8.57 15.06
CA LYS A 61 7.26 -9.88 14.84
C LYS A 61 7.06 -10.31 13.39
N GLU A 62 8.13 -10.77 12.73
CA GLU A 62 8.08 -11.32 11.37
C GLU A 62 7.10 -12.50 11.31
N ARG A 63 6.34 -12.60 10.23
CA ARG A 63 5.33 -13.63 10.01
C ARG A 63 5.77 -14.55 8.87
N ASP A 64 5.40 -15.82 8.96
CA ASP A 64 5.61 -16.75 7.87
C ASP A 64 4.93 -16.24 6.59
N ASN A 65 5.62 -16.36 5.45
CA ASN A 65 5.15 -15.89 4.13
C ASN A 65 4.89 -14.37 4.01
N GLU A 66 5.45 -13.56 4.91
CA GLU A 66 5.39 -12.09 4.83
C GLU A 66 6.58 -11.56 4.01
N SER A 67 6.33 -10.68 3.03
CA SER A 67 7.43 -10.02 2.33
C SER A 67 8.10 -8.96 3.22
N ASN A 68 9.43 -8.76 3.06
CA ASN A 68 10.18 -7.74 3.80
C ASN A 68 9.58 -6.34 3.65
N SER A 69 9.06 -6.02 2.47
CA SER A 69 8.42 -4.72 2.20
C SER A 69 7.10 -4.55 2.97
N TYR A 70 6.31 -5.64 3.11
CA TYR A 70 5.07 -5.58 3.88
C TYR A 70 5.34 -5.56 5.38
N HIS A 71 6.31 -6.33 5.86
CA HIS A 71 6.78 -6.29 7.26
C HIS A 71 7.24 -4.87 7.63
N TYR A 72 8.13 -4.26 6.82
CA TYR A 72 8.56 -2.87 7.01
C TYR A 72 7.36 -1.92 7.08
N ARG A 73 6.46 -2.00 6.10
CA ARG A 73 5.27 -1.15 6.04
C ARG A 73 4.39 -1.27 7.27
N ARG A 74 4.19 -2.47 7.78
CA ARG A 74 3.39 -2.75 8.98
C ARG A 74 3.99 -2.11 10.22
N CYS A 75 5.31 -2.26 10.42
CA CYS A 75 6.03 -1.63 11.53
C CYS A 75 6.05 -0.09 11.39
N TYR A 76 6.30 0.42 10.19
CA TYR A 76 6.32 1.86 9.91
C TYR A 76 4.97 2.53 10.21
N ILE A 77 3.86 1.92 9.81
CA ILE A 77 2.52 2.47 10.06
C ILE A 77 2.21 2.47 11.55
N LEU A 78 2.58 1.41 12.29
CA LEU A 78 2.44 1.41 13.74
C LEU A 78 3.27 2.51 14.38
N GLY A 79 4.53 2.70 13.96
CA GLY A 79 5.39 3.77 14.45
C GLY A 79 4.82 5.17 14.21
N ALA A 80 4.24 5.42 13.03
CA ALA A 80 3.57 6.66 12.71
C ALA A 80 2.32 6.90 13.59
N PHE A 81 1.55 5.84 13.86
CA PHE A 81 0.40 5.90 14.77
C PHE A 81 0.84 6.10 16.22
N SER A 82 1.87 5.39 16.70
CA SER A 82 2.45 5.61 18.05
C SER A 82 2.93 7.05 18.24
N SER A 83 3.58 7.63 17.22
CA SER A 83 4.01 9.04 17.24
C SER A 83 2.83 10.00 17.34
N PHE A 84 1.73 9.70 16.67
CA PHE A 84 0.48 10.47 16.77
C PHE A 84 -0.11 10.38 18.18
N LEU A 85 -0.15 9.17 18.78
CA LEU A 85 -0.62 8.99 20.16
C LEU A 85 0.23 9.77 21.16
N ASN A 86 1.56 9.73 21.04
CA ASN A 86 2.47 10.50 21.88
C ASN A 86 2.23 12.01 21.78
N LYS A 87 1.96 12.55 20.59
CA LYS A 87 1.57 13.95 20.40
C LYS A 87 0.26 14.34 21.09
N LYS A 88 -0.61 13.36 21.32
CA LYS A 88 -1.85 13.52 22.10
C LYS A 88 -1.68 13.30 23.61
N GLY A 89 -0.45 13.09 24.09
CA GLY A 89 -0.16 12.80 25.48
C GLY A 89 -0.38 11.34 25.90
N ILE A 90 -0.69 10.46 24.96
CA ILE A 90 -0.88 9.02 25.20
C ILE A 90 0.47 8.33 25.02
N ARG A 91 1.12 7.98 26.12
CA ARG A 91 2.43 7.32 26.11
C ARG A 91 2.41 6.05 25.30
N SER A 92 3.17 5.99 24.21
CA SER A 92 3.21 4.87 23.28
C SER A 92 4.63 4.59 22.79
N TYR A 93 4.99 3.32 22.75
CA TYR A 93 6.29 2.88 22.23
C TYR A 93 6.32 2.98 20.71
N ILE A 94 7.40 3.53 20.17
CA ILE A 94 7.63 3.65 18.72
C ILE A 94 8.54 2.50 18.29
N PRO A 95 8.03 1.54 17.48
CA PRO A 95 8.83 0.42 17.03
C PRO A 95 9.98 0.86 16.12
N ARG A 96 11.08 0.11 16.17
CA ARG A 96 12.13 0.20 15.15
C ARG A 96 11.63 -0.46 13.87
N THR A 97 11.72 0.26 12.77
CA THR A 97 11.41 -0.33 11.45
C THR A 97 12.54 -1.26 11.02
N PRO A 98 12.22 -2.46 10.50
CA PRO A 98 13.23 -3.34 9.93
C PRO A 98 13.92 -2.68 8.72
N SER A 99 15.15 -3.08 8.42
CA SER A 99 15.88 -2.57 7.26
C SER A 99 15.26 -3.12 5.97
N LEU A 100 14.91 -2.23 5.05
CA LEU A 100 14.52 -2.62 3.68
C LEU A 100 15.78 -2.92 2.88
N ARG A 101 16.05 -4.21 2.64
CA ARG A 101 17.02 -4.62 1.64
C ARG A 101 16.30 -4.73 0.30
N ASN A 102 16.45 -3.70 -0.53
CA ASN A 102 15.97 -3.77 -1.91
C ASN A 102 17.02 -4.52 -2.74
N THR A 103 16.77 -5.79 -3.00
CA THR A 103 17.59 -6.64 -3.87
C THR A 103 17.08 -6.69 -5.31
N PHE A 104 15.97 -6.00 -5.59
CA PHE A 104 15.38 -5.95 -6.92
C PHE A 104 16.18 -5.01 -7.83
N ILE A 105 16.81 -5.59 -8.84
CA ILE A 105 17.44 -4.85 -9.94
C ILE A 105 16.45 -4.89 -11.12
N PRO A 106 15.85 -3.77 -11.52
CA PRO A 106 14.94 -3.75 -12.64
C PRO A 106 15.65 -4.12 -13.93
N HIS A 107 15.01 -4.92 -14.79
CA HIS A 107 15.49 -5.17 -16.14
C HIS A 107 15.31 -3.89 -16.98
N ILE A 108 16.40 -3.46 -17.60
CA ILE A 108 16.37 -2.32 -18.53
C ILE A 108 16.23 -2.90 -19.94
N PHE A 109 15.08 -2.68 -20.54
CA PHE A 109 14.80 -3.18 -21.89
C PHE A 109 15.67 -2.49 -22.93
N SER A 110 16.31 -3.26 -23.80
CA SER A 110 17.01 -2.77 -24.98
C SER A 110 16.00 -2.30 -26.03
N SER A 111 16.44 -1.46 -26.98
CA SER A 111 15.59 -0.98 -28.08
C SER A 111 14.95 -2.12 -28.88
N LYS A 112 15.70 -3.23 -29.11
CA LYS A 112 15.19 -4.43 -29.78
C LYS A 112 14.08 -5.15 -29.00
N GLU A 113 14.18 -5.19 -27.68
CA GLU A 113 13.14 -5.78 -26.82
C GLU A 113 11.87 -4.92 -26.82
N ILE A 114 12.04 -3.60 -26.76
CA ILE A 114 10.91 -2.65 -26.87
C ILE A 114 10.20 -2.79 -28.20
N GLU A 115 10.94 -2.87 -29.30
CA GLU A 115 10.38 -3.09 -30.66
C GLU A 115 9.60 -4.41 -30.75
N ARG A 116 10.16 -5.50 -30.18
CA ARG A 116 9.46 -6.78 -30.10
C ARG A 116 8.18 -6.70 -29.27
N ILE A 117 8.20 -6.00 -28.15
CA ILE A 117 7.01 -5.79 -27.31
C ILE A 117 5.92 -5.08 -28.11
N PHE A 118 6.26 -4.00 -28.82
CA PHE A 118 5.29 -3.28 -29.66
C PHE A 118 4.75 -4.14 -30.79
N THR A 119 5.64 -4.83 -31.52
CA THR A 119 5.25 -5.72 -32.62
C THR A 119 4.33 -6.84 -32.12
N THR A 120 4.66 -7.46 -31.00
CA THR A 120 3.81 -8.50 -30.39
C THR A 120 2.45 -7.94 -30.00
N CYS A 121 2.43 -6.76 -29.40
CA CYS A 121 1.20 -6.09 -28.99
C CYS A 121 0.29 -5.73 -30.16
N ASP A 122 0.88 -5.26 -31.28
CA ASP A 122 0.14 -4.95 -32.51
C ASP A 122 -0.46 -6.19 -33.18
N ASN A 123 0.21 -7.32 -33.03
CA ASN A 123 -0.22 -8.61 -33.59
C ASN A 123 -1.16 -9.40 -32.67
N MET A 124 -1.49 -8.87 -31.47
CA MET A 124 -2.45 -9.52 -30.58
C MET A 124 -3.84 -9.51 -31.22
N GLN A 125 -4.35 -10.70 -31.54
CA GLN A 125 -5.71 -10.88 -32.06
C GLN A 125 -6.62 -11.39 -30.95
N SER A 126 -7.78 -10.76 -30.81
CA SER A 126 -8.86 -11.32 -30.00
C SER A 126 -9.63 -12.34 -30.82
N GLY A 127 -9.78 -13.57 -30.32
CA GLY A 127 -10.58 -14.59 -30.99
C GLY A 127 -12.09 -14.26 -31.10
N ASN A 128 -12.55 -13.26 -30.35
CA ASN A 128 -13.87 -12.66 -30.50
C ASN A 128 -13.70 -11.17 -30.84
N ASN A 129 -14.34 -10.72 -31.91
CA ASN A 129 -14.40 -9.31 -32.35
C ASN A 129 -15.21 -8.41 -31.38
N ASP A 130 -15.06 -8.62 -30.08
CA ASP A 130 -15.71 -7.78 -29.08
C ASP A 130 -14.90 -6.48 -28.93
N MET A 131 -15.47 -5.37 -29.36
CA MET A 131 -14.89 -4.02 -29.22
C MET A 131 -14.62 -3.62 -27.75
N ARG A 132 -15.13 -4.38 -26.78
CA ARG A 132 -14.82 -4.20 -25.35
C ARG A 132 -13.52 -4.86 -24.93
N SER A 133 -12.86 -5.57 -25.83
CA SER A 133 -11.58 -6.23 -25.53
C SER A 133 -10.48 -5.18 -25.30
N SER A 134 -9.75 -5.32 -24.20
CA SER A 134 -8.56 -4.50 -23.89
C SER A 134 -7.47 -4.59 -24.98
N PHE A 135 -7.51 -5.60 -25.84
CA PHE A 135 -6.55 -5.78 -26.95
C PHE A 135 -6.52 -4.60 -27.93
N PHE A 136 -7.66 -3.93 -28.18
CA PHE A 136 -7.69 -2.76 -29.06
C PHE A 136 -7.00 -1.52 -28.47
N ILE A 137 -7.00 -1.41 -27.15
CA ILE A 137 -6.46 -0.23 -26.44
C ILE A 137 -4.99 -0.43 -26.10
N MET A 138 -4.54 -1.68 -25.92
CA MET A 138 -3.18 -2.00 -25.44
C MET A 138 -2.05 -1.41 -26.30
N PRO A 139 -2.07 -1.48 -27.66
CA PRO A 139 -1.01 -0.90 -28.48
C PRO A 139 -0.83 0.59 -28.26
N SER A 140 -1.93 1.33 -28.24
CA SER A 140 -1.93 2.79 -28.04
C SER A 140 -1.52 3.15 -26.61
N LEU A 141 -2.02 2.42 -25.60
CA LEU A 141 -1.69 2.61 -24.19
C LEU A 141 -0.20 2.39 -23.95
N LEU A 142 0.36 1.27 -24.44
CA LEU A 142 1.79 0.97 -24.26
C LEU A 142 2.70 2.03 -24.89
N ARG A 143 2.38 2.50 -26.09
CA ARG A 143 3.13 3.58 -26.74
C ARG A 143 3.04 4.89 -25.97
N MET A 144 1.86 5.22 -25.46
CA MET A 144 1.66 6.40 -24.62
C MET A 144 2.49 6.30 -23.33
N LEU A 145 2.43 5.17 -22.62
CA LEU A 145 3.20 4.97 -21.39
C LEU A 145 4.72 5.03 -21.65
N TYR A 146 5.19 4.41 -22.74
CA TYR A 146 6.61 4.43 -23.10
C TYR A 146 7.08 5.83 -23.56
N GLY A 147 6.31 6.52 -24.38
CA GLY A 147 6.69 7.83 -24.93
C GLY A 147 6.60 8.97 -23.91
N THR A 148 5.70 8.87 -22.93
CA THR A 148 5.48 9.95 -21.95
C THR A 148 6.08 9.65 -20.57
N GLY A 149 6.36 8.38 -20.26
CA GLY A 149 6.78 7.95 -18.91
C GLY A 149 5.70 8.09 -17.84
N ILE A 150 4.45 8.37 -18.21
CA ILE A 150 3.34 8.48 -17.26
C ILE A 150 3.04 7.14 -16.61
N ARG A 151 2.69 7.14 -15.31
CA ARG A 151 2.28 5.90 -14.63
C ARG A 151 0.90 5.45 -15.14
N ILE A 152 0.71 4.12 -15.26
CA ILE A 152 -0.55 3.54 -15.74
C ILE A 152 -1.77 4.05 -14.95
N GLY A 153 -1.65 4.22 -13.63
CA GLY A 153 -2.73 4.76 -12.80
C GLY A 153 -3.06 6.23 -13.09
N GLU A 154 -2.06 7.01 -13.47
CA GLU A 154 -2.22 8.42 -13.89
C GLU A 154 -2.86 8.46 -15.28
N ALA A 155 -2.38 7.63 -16.23
CA ALA A 155 -2.95 7.51 -17.55
C ALA A 155 -4.44 7.14 -17.52
N LEU A 156 -4.82 6.15 -16.69
CA LEU A 156 -6.22 5.74 -16.55
C LEU A 156 -7.10 6.79 -15.84
N SER A 157 -6.52 7.73 -15.10
CA SER A 157 -7.26 8.83 -14.46
C SER A 157 -7.51 10.03 -15.38
N LEU A 158 -6.86 10.11 -16.54
CA LEU A 158 -7.06 11.18 -17.52
C LEU A 158 -8.41 11.08 -18.28
N LEU A 159 -9.10 9.96 -18.19
CA LEU A 159 -10.34 9.67 -18.93
C LEU A 159 -11.62 10.00 -18.13
N ASN A 160 -11.51 10.71 -16.99
CA ASN A 160 -12.66 11.12 -16.18
C ASN A 160 -12.76 12.64 -16.09
#